data_d8e2333f12a263a8f9261cc38bbe20bd
#
_entry.id   d8e2333f12a263a8f9261cc38bbe20bd
#
_cell.length_a   1.000
_cell.length_b   1.000
_cell.length_c   1.000
_cell.angle_alpha   90.00
_cell.angle_beta   90.00
_cell.angle_gamma   90.00
#
_symmetry.space_group_name_H-M   'P 1'
#
loop_
_entity.id
_entity.type
_entity.pdbx_description
1 polymer ?
#
loop_
_entity_poly.entity_id
_entity_poly.type
_entity_poly.pdbx_seq_one_letter_code
_entity_poly.pdbx_strand_id
1 'polypeptide(L)'
;NHAYRIEHFRQRELLTAQWLAQAESLRLAGQFDAAEILYRRILMHDAANARARLGVSQVDSDKRHRALAADAEKLVRAGKYREAGDALRPVLVENPAHRDARRLQRQIDEKTLRPAMSAPRLKTAASRPVSLELRDVTLRAVFDVLARAAGVNFVVDKDVRADQKTTLVMRDAAVEDVIRLVLATNQLEQPISVYEVHLGS
;
A
#
# COMPACT_ATOMS: atom_id res chain seq x y z
N ASN A 1 27.88 -18.60 52.25
CA ASN A 1 28.56 -17.30 52.23
C ASN A 1 27.71 -16.30 51.40
N HIS A 2 27.16 -15.29 52.06
CA HIS A 2 26.19 -14.37 51.46
C HIS A 2 26.84 -13.54 50.30
N ALA A 3 28.09 -13.11 50.49
CA ALA A 3 28.84 -12.36 49.49
C ALA A 3 29.04 -13.15 48.18
N TYR A 4 29.31 -14.46 48.26
CA TYR A 4 29.49 -15.32 47.08
C TYR A 4 28.19 -15.46 46.27
N ARG A 5 27.04 -15.56 46.93
CA ARG A 5 25.74 -15.62 46.25
C ARG A 5 25.41 -14.32 45.53
N ILE A 6 25.68 -13.17 46.12
CA ILE A 6 25.48 -11.85 45.52
C ILE A 6 26.34 -11.69 44.27
N GLU A 7 27.64 -12.04 44.37
CA GLU A 7 28.55 -11.92 43.25
C GLU A 7 28.15 -12.88 42.09
N HIS A 8 27.81 -14.10 42.41
CA HIS A 8 27.34 -15.06 41.40
C HIS A 8 26.05 -14.61 40.73
N PHE A 9 25.13 -14.00 41.47
CA PHE A 9 23.87 -13.46 40.92
C PHE A 9 24.18 -12.27 39.98
N ARG A 10 25.05 -11.35 40.40
CA ARG A 10 25.48 -10.20 39.59
C ARG A 10 26.15 -10.63 38.27
N GLN A 11 27.01 -11.62 38.31
CA GLN A 11 27.67 -12.14 37.10
C GLN A 11 26.66 -12.77 36.14
N ARG A 12 25.67 -13.49 36.65
CA ARG A 12 24.60 -14.06 35.81
C ARG A 12 23.76 -12.97 35.15
N GLU A 13 23.41 -11.91 35.85
CA GLU A 13 22.66 -10.78 35.27
C GLU A 13 23.46 -10.08 34.18
N LEU A 14 24.75 -9.83 34.39
CA LEU A 14 25.62 -9.24 33.38
C LEU A 14 25.70 -10.09 32.10
N LEU A 15 25.90 -11.38 32.23
CA LEU A 15 25.92 -12.33 31.09
C LEU A 15 24.60 -12.35 30.35
N THR A 16 23.48 -12.37 31.07
CA THR A 16 22.16 -12.34 30.47
C THR A 16 21.92 -11.04 29.70
N ALA A 17 22.33 -9.88 30.27
CA ALA A 17 22.23 -8.60 29.60
C ALA A 17 23.08 -8.54 28.31
N GLN A 18 24.31 -9.09 28.35
CA GLN A 18 25.17 -9.21 27.17
C GLN A 18 24.56 -10.07 26.08
N TRP A 19 24.03 -11.24 26.43
CA TRP A 19 23.36 -12.13 25.46
C TRP A 19 22.09 -11.50 24.88
N LEU A 20 21.31 -10.78 25.67
CA LEU A 20 20.14 -10.03 25.17
C LEU A 20 20.56 -8.96 24.16
N ALA A 21 21.60 -8.17 24.47
CA ALA A 21 22.09 -7.14 23.57
C ALA A 21 22.65 -7.74 22.27
N GLN A 22 23.39 -8.83 22.36
CA GLN A 22 23.92 -9.53 21.19
C GLN A 22 22.80 -10.14 20.35
N ALA A 23 21.81 -10.79 20.96
CA ALA A 23 20.67 -11.37 20.26
C ALA A 23 19.87 -10.29 19.51
N GLU A 24 19.64 -9.15 20.15
CA GLU A 24 18.94 -8.02 19.50
C GLU A 24 19.74 -7.46 18.33
N SER A 25 21.05 -7.29 18.48
CA SER A 25 21.93 -6.86 17.38
C SER A 25 21.88 -7.83 16.20
N LEU A 26 21.93 -9.13 16.44
CA LEU A 26 21.80 -10.17 15.41
C LEU A 26 20.43 -10.15 14.72
N ARG A 27 19.34 -9.95 15.49
CA ARG A 27 18.00 -9.84 14.96
C ARG A 27 17.88 -8.63 14.02
N LEU A 28 18.36 -7.46 14.44
CA LEU A 28 18.36 -6.24 13.64
C LEU A 28 19.25 -6.36 12.38
N ALA A 29 20.32 -7.16 12.45
CA ALA A 29 21.17 -7.49 11.31
C ALA A 29 20.54 -8.55 10.39
N GLY A 30 19.35 -9.07 10.74
CA GLY A 30 18.64 -10.08 9.97
C GLY A 30 19.22 -11.51 10.11
N GLN A 31 20.12 -11.72 11.10
CA GLN A 31 20.68 -13.03 11.43
C GLN A 31 19.76 -13.75 12.42
N PHE A 32 18.56 -14.09 11.97
CA PHE A 32 17.47 -14.55 12.83
C PHE A 32 17.77 -15.84 13.57
N ASP A 33 18.40 -16.82 12.91
CA ASP A 33 18.71 -18.10 13.53
C ASP A 33 19.74 -17.94 14.66
N ALA A 34 20.76 -17.11 14.45
CA ALA A 34 21.75 -16.81 15.48
C ALA A 34 21.12 -16.04 16.68
N ALA A 35 20.23 -15.10 16.40
CA ALA A 35 19.50 -14.39 17.44
C ALA A 35 18.61 -15.34 18.27
N GLU A 36 17.88 -16.23 17.59
CA GLU A 36 17.01 -17.22 18.24
C GLU A 36 17.80 -18.14 19.18
N ILE A 37 18.97 -18.62 18.75
CA ILE A 37 19.84 -19.47 19.56
C ILE A 37 20.19 -18.76 20.88
N LEU A 38 20.54 -17.47 20.83
CA LEU A 38 20.88 -16.72 22.03
C LEU A 38 19.67 -16.50 22.94
N TYR A 39 18.52 -16.12 22.40
CA TYR A 39 17.31 -15.98 23.20
C TYR A 39 16.91 -17.30 23.87
N ARG A 40 16.96 -18.42 23.13
CA ARG A 40 16.68 -19.75 23.70
C ARG A 40 17.69 -20.17 24.77
N ARG A 41 18.98 -19.82 24.60
CA ARG A 41 20.01 -20.03 25.63
C ARG A 41 19.67 -19.30 26.92
N ILE A 42 19.22 -18.05 26.84
CA ILE A 42 18.77 -17.30 28.02
C ILE A 42 17.61 -18.04 28.70
N LEU A 43 16.62 -18.50 27.92
CA LEU A 43 15.45 -19.19 28.45
C LEU A 43 15.76 -20.54 29.07
N MET A 44 16.86 -21.21 28.68
CA MET A 44 17.32 -22.42 29.36
C MET A 44 17.84 -22.13 30.80
N HIS A 45 18.38 -20.94 31.02
CA HIS A 45 18.87 -20.53 32.34
C HIS A 45 17.83 -19.79 33.19
N ASP A 46 16.93 -19.07 32.54
CA ASP A 46 15.82 -18.32 33.13
C ASP A 46 14.59 -18.42 32.21
N ALA A 47 13.80 -19.43 32.42
CA ALA A 47 12.59 -19.69 31.62
C ALA A 47 11.53 -18.56 31.77
N ALA A 48 11.60 -17.75 32.82
CA ALA A 48 10.70 -16.64 33.06
C ALA A 48 11.15 -15.32 32.43
N ASN A 49 12.33 -15.29 31.79
CA ASN A 49 12.86 -14.07 31.20
C ASN A 49 11.96 -13.48 30.12
N ALA A 50 11.24 -12.42 30.46
CA ALA A 50 10.25 -11.79 29.58
C ALA A 50 10.88 -11.21 28.30
N ARG A 51 12.10 -10.66 28.38
CA ARG A 51 12.80 -10.10 27.23
C ARG A 51 13.21 -11.18 26.23
N ALA A 52 13.70 -12.32 26.71
CA ALA A 52 14.07 -13.42 25.84
C ALA A 52 12.84 -14.07 25.18
N ARG A 53 11.73 -14.22 25.90
CA ARG A 53 10.45 -14.69 25.32
C ARG A 53 9.96 -13.75 24.22
N LEU A 54 9.95 -12.45 24.49
CA LEU A 54 9.59 -11.44 23.50
C LEU A 54 10.54 -11.50 22.29
N GLY A 55 11.84 -11.63 22.52
CA GLY A 55 12.84 -11.77 21.45
C GLY A 55 12.59 -12.96 20.54
N VAL A 56 12.25 -14.13 21.08
CA VAL A 56 11.86 -15.32 20.26
C VAL A 56 10.63 -14.99 19.42
N SER A 57 9.58 -14.44 20.02
CA SER A 57 8.36 -14.07 19.29
C SER A 57 8.62 -13.05 18.18
N GLN A 58 9.49 -12.06 18.42
CA GLN A 58 9.89 -11.09 17.41
C GLN A 58 10.66 -11.73 16.26
N VAL A 59 11.59 -12.65 16.57
CA VAL A 59 12.33 -13.41 15.55
C VAL A 59 11.37 -14.21 14.66
N ASP A 60 10.39 -14.88 15.26
CA ASP A 60 9.38 -15.66 14.51
C ASP A 60 8.56 -14.74 13.59
N SER A 61 8.17 -13.55 14.06
CA SER A 61 7.47 -12.57 13.24
C SER A 61 8.36 -12.04 12.11
N ASP A 62 9.61 -11.70 12.39
CA ASP A 62 10.57 -11.21 11.39
C ASP A 62 10.86 -12.25 10.30
N LYS A 63 10.97 -13.54 10.68
CA LYS A 63 11.10 -14.66 9.71
C LYS A 63 9.87 -14.77 8.81
N ARG A 64 8.66 -14.72 9.38
CA ARG A 64 7.41 -14.73 8.59
C ARG A 64 7.34 -13.54 7.63
N HIS A 65 7.63 -12.34 8.11
CA HIS A 65 7.62 -11.13 7.30
C HIS A 65 8.61 -11.21 6.14
N ARG A 66 9.81 -11.74 6.40
CA ARG A 66 10.82 -11.97 5.35
C ARG A 66 10.33 -12.96 4.28
N ALA A 67 9.72 -14.06 4.69
CA ALA A 67 9.18 -15.05 3.76
C ALA A 67 8.05 -14.46 2.89
N LEU A 68 7.09 -13.77 3.52
CA LEU A 68 5.99 -13.12 2.80
C LEU A 68 6.49 -12.04 1.82
N ALA A 69 7.48 -11.23 2.23
CA ALA A 69 8.06 -10.23 1.35
C ALA A 69 8.80 -10.87 0.17
N ALA A 70 9.51 -11.99 0.38
CA ALA A 70 10.17 -12.73 -0.69
C ALA A 70 9.18 -13.35 -1.68
N ASP A 71 8.05 -13.87 -1.20
CA ASP A 71 7.01 -14.42 -2.07
C ASP A 71 6.29 -13.29 -2.84
N ALA A 72 6.01 -12.17 -2.19
CA ALA A 72 5.48 -10.98 -2.88
C ALA A 72 6.45 -10.48 -3.97
N GLU A 73 7.76 -10.51 -3.73
CA GLU A 73 8.75 -10.13 -4.75
C GLU A 73 8.70 -11.04 -5.98
N LYS A 74 8.53 -12.37 -5.79
CA LYS A 74 8.33 -13.30 -6.91
C LYS A 74 7.06 -12.98 -7.70
N LEU A 75 5.97 -12.67 -7.00
CA LEU A 75 4.70 -12.28 -7.63
C LEU A 75 4.82 -10.98 -8.42
N VAL A 76 5.54 -9.97 -7.88
CA VAL A 76 5.82 -8.72 -8.60
C VAL A 76 6.61 -8.99 -9.89
N ARG A 77 7.64 -9.85 -9.82
CA ARG A 77 8.43 -10.25 -11.02
C ARG A 77 7.57 -10.98 -12.05
N ALA A 78 6.58 -11.74 -11.61
CA ALA A 78 5.61 -12.43 -12.47
C ALA A 78 4.50 -11.53 -13.00
N GLY A 79 4.48 -10.22 -12.65
CA GLY A 79 3.43 -9.28 -13.03
C GLY A 79 2.10 -9.44 -12.29
N LYS A 80 2.06 -10.29 -11.25
CA LYS A 80 0.88 -10.59 -10.43
C LYS A 80 0.73 -9.59 -9.28
N TYR A 81 0.52 -8.32 -9.64
CA TYR A 81 0.58 -7.21 -8.68
C TYR A 81 -0.48 -7.27 -7.59
N ARG A 82 -1.70 -7.73 -7.91
CA ARG A 82 -2.78 -7.87 -6.94
C ARG A 82 -2.44 -8.92 -5.88
N GLU A 83 -2.03 -10.11 -6.32
CA GLU A 83 -1.62 -11.20 -5.42
C GLU A 83 -0.43 -10.78 -4.54
N ALA A 84 0.52 -10.02 -5.11
CA ALA A 84 1.66 -9.48 -4.38
C ALA A 84 1.23 -8.50 -3.27
N GLY A 85 0.29 -7.60 -3.55
CA GLY A 85 -0.26 -6.68 -2.56
C GLY A 85 -0.98 -7.41 -1.43
N ASP A 86 -1.76 -8.43 -1.76
CA ASP A 86 -2.45 -9.26 -0.76
C ASP A 86 -1.45 -10.00 0.15
N ALA A 87 -0.33 -10.49 -0.40
CA ALA A 87 0.74 -11.14 0.37
C ALA A 87 1.49 -10.16 1.31
N LEU A 88 1.60 -8.87 0.92
CA LEU A 88 2.28 -7.85 1.73
C LEU A 88 1.39 -7.28 2.84
N ARG A 89 0.08 -7.38 2.72
CA ARG A 89 -0.87 -6.78 3.68
C ARG A 89 -0.62 -7.18 5.12
N PRO A 90 -0.47 -8.48 5.49
CA PRO A 90 -0.18 -8.86 6.87
C PRO A 90 1.13 -8.27 7.37
N VAL A 91 2.17 -8.21 6.53
CA VAL A 91 3.46 -7.63 6.90
C VAL A 91 3.32 -6.14 7.23
N LEU A 92 2.60 -5.38 6.41
CA LEU A 92 2.43 -3.94 6.59
C LEU A 92 1.47 -3.59 7.76
N VAL A 93 0.54 -4.48 8.09
CA VAL A 93 -0.33 -4.33 9.27
C VAL A 93 0.48 -4.56 10.56
N GLU A 94 1.29 -5.63 10.65
CA GLU A 94 2.09 -5.94 11.83
C GLU A 94 3.32 -5.02 11.97
N ASN A 95 3.95 -4.64 10.85
CA ASN A 95 5.13 -3.77 10.80
C ASN A 95 5.03 -2.76 9.64
N PRO A 96 4.36 -1.61 9.87
CA PRO A 96 4.22 -0.57 8.85
C PRO A 96 5.56 0.02 8.35
N ALA A 97 6.63 -0.13 9.13
CA ALA A 97 7.97 0.35 8.80
C ALA A 97 8.85 -0.67 8.07
N HIS A 98 8.33 -1.87 7.75
CA HIS A 98 9.09 -2.93 7.09
C HIS A 98 9.62 -2.47 5.72
N ARG A 99 10.94 -2.31 5.60
CA ARG A 99 11.59 -1.67 4.43
C ARG A 99 11.24 -2.34 3.11
N ASP A 100 11.39 -3.66 3.02
CA ASP A 100 11.16 -4.40 1.78
C ASP A 100 9.68 -4.41 1.39
N ALA A 101 8.78 -4.59 2.36
CA ALA A 101 7.35 -4.56 2.10
C ALA A 101 6.91 -3.18 1.57
N ARG A 102 7.38 -2.08 2.16
CA ARG A 102 7.11 -0.72 1.68
C ARG A 102 7.71 -0.46 0.30
N ARG A 103 8.91 -0.95 0.04
CA ARG A 103 9.53 -0.83 -1.29
C ARG A 103 8.70 -1.55 -2.35
N LEU A 104 8.31 -2.80 -2.07
CA LEU A 104 7.47 -3.59 -2.97
C LEU A 104 6.09 -2.98 -3.15
N GLN A 105 5.45 -2.47 -2.08
CA GLN A 105 4.16 -1.80 -2.18
C GLN A 105 4.22 -0.59 -3.13
N ARG A 106 5.22 0.30 -2.98
CA ARG A 106 5.41 1.42 -3.92
C ARG A 106 5.58 0.94 -5.36
N GLN A 107 6.35 -0.13 -5.57
CA GLN A 107 6.55 -0.71 -6.91
C GLN A 107 5.23 -1.25 -7.49
N ILE A 108 4.40 -1.90 -6.67
CA ILE A 108 3.06 -2.35 -7.05
C ILE A 108 2.20 -1.15 -7.42
N ASP A 109 2.14 -0.13 -6.56
CA ASP A 109 1.36 1.09 -6.77
C ASP A 109 1.75 1.78 -8.07
N GLU A 110 3.05 1.96 -8.33
CA GLU A 110 3.52 2.54 -9.59
C GLU A 110 3.08 1.74 -10.83
N LYS A 111 3.05 0.42 -10.74
CA LYS A 111 2.66 -0.44 -11.86
C LYS A 111 1.15 -0.53 -12.05
N THR A 112 0.38 -0.44 -10.95
CA THR A 112 -1.09 -0.51 -10.98
C THR A 112 -1.73 0.85 -11.22
N LEU A 113 -1.14 1.95 -10.72
CA LEU A 113 -1.65 3.30 -10.89
C LEU A 113 -1.30 3.90 -12.27
N ARG A 114 -0.17 3.50 -12.89
CA ARG A 114 0.19 3.95 -14.25
C ARG A 114 -0.88 3.68 -15.31
N PRO A 115 -1.56 2.52 -15.35
CA PRO A 115 -2.65 2.30 -16.30
C PRO A 115 -3.88 3.18 -16.03
N ALA A 116 -4.15 3.50 -14.76
CA ALA A 116 -5.27 4.38 -14.39
C ALA A 116 -4.99 5.86 -14.74
N MET A 117 -3.73 6.27 -14.76
CA MET A 117 -3.30 7.60 -15.23
C MET A 117 -3.07 7.68 -16.75
N SER A 118 -2.92 6.52 -17.41
CA SER A 118 -3.03 6.38 -18.86
C SER A 118 -4.48 6.08 -19.20
N ALA A 119 -5.39 7.00 -18.91
CA ALA A 119 -6.72 6.96 -19.51
C ALA A 119 -6.52 6.73 -21.02
N PRO A 120 -7.28 5.81 -21.65
CA PRO A 120 -7.19 5.63 -23.11
C PRO A 120 -7.27 7.04 -23.70
N ARG A 121 -6.23 7.44 -24.43
CA ARG A 121 -6.30 8.68 -25.19
C ARG A 121 -7.45 8.48 -26.16
N LEU A 122 -8.56 9.17 -25.91
CA LEU A 122 -9.70 9.21 -26.78
C LEU A 122 -9.20 9.72 -28.13
N LYS A 123 -8.98 8.76 -29.04
CA LYS A 123 -8.55 9.10 -30.39
C LYS A 123 -9.71 9.80 -31.08
N THR A 124 -9.58 11.04 -31.35
CA THR A 124 -10.27 11.82 -32.37
C THR A 124 -11.48 12.72 -32.02
N ALA A 125 -12.33 12.40 -31.04
CA ALA A 125 -13.46 13.28 -30.76
C ALA A 125 -13.25 14.23 -29.57
N ALA A 126 -12.39 13.86 -28.65
CA ALA A 126 -12.15 14.60 -27.40
C ALA A 126 -11.15 15.78 -27.52
N SER A 127 -10.56 15.97 -28.72
CA SER A 127 -9.59 17.06 -28.95
C SER A 127 -10.22 18.44 -29.18
N ARG A 128 -11.55 18.52 -29.22
CA ARG A 128 -12.21 19.82 -29.35
C ARG A 128 -12.25 20.50 -27.99
N PRO A 129 -11.71 21.71 -27.86
CA PRO A 129 -11.82 22.45 -26.61
C PRO A 129 -13.29 22.76 -26.30
N VAL A 130 -13.67 22.53 -25.06
CA VAL A 130 -15.02 22.81 -24.56
C VAL A 130 -14.97 23.93 -23.55
N SER A 131 -15.99 24.80 -23.60
CA SER A 131 -16.20 25.81 -22.57
C SER A 131 -17.49 25.45 -21.84
N LEU A 132 -17.37 25.22 -20.54
CA LEU A 132 -18.48 24.78 -19.69
C LEU A 132 -18.56 25.68 -18.46
N GLU A 133 -19.74 26.17 -18.18
CA GLU A 133 -20.08 26.87 -16.94
C GLU A 133 -21.29 26.18 -16.33
N LEU A 134 -21.05 25.35 -15.34
CA LEU A 134 -22.06 24.56 -14.64
C LEU A 134 -22.00 24.94 -13.16
N ARG A 135 -23.10 25.41 -12.59
CA ARG A 135 -23.20 25.84 -11.19
C ARG A 135 -24.26 25.02 -10.48
N ASP A 136 -23.90 24.44 -9.33
CA ASP A 136 -24.81 23.68 -8.46
C ASP A 136 -25.59 22.58 -9.21
N VAL A 137 -24.91 21.88 -10.12
CA VAL A 137 -25.46 20.77 -10.90
C VAL A 137 -25.01 19.44 -10.35
N THR A 138 -25.80 18.39 -10.57
CA THR A 138 -25.42 17.03 -10.17
C THR A 138 -24.27 16.52 -11.03
N LEU A 139 -23.44 15.65 -10.46
CA LEU A 139 -22.33 15.02 -11.17
C LEU A 139 -22.83 14.28 -12.42
N ARG A 140 -24.01 13.66 -12.36
CA ARG A 140 -24.69 13.04 -13.51
C ARG A 140 -24.91 14.04 -14.63
N ALA A 141 -25.43 15.23 -14.32
CA ALA A 141 -25.66 16.27 -15.32
C ALA A 141 -24.35 16.76 -15.97
N VAL A 142 -23.27 16.82 -15.21
CA VAL A 142 -21.93 17.14 -15.74
C VAL A 142 -21.50 16.10 -16.78
N PHE A 143 -21.63 14.79 -16.49
CA PHE A 143 -21.27 13.73 -17.42
C PHE A 143 -22.19 13.70 -18.65
N ASP A 144 -23.48 13.99 -18.51
CA ASP A 144 -24.41 14.09 -19.63
C ASP A 144 -24.02 15.23 -20.59
N VAL A 145 -23.60 16.38 -20.07
CA VAL A 145 -23.12 17.52 -20.89
C VAL A 145 -21.81 17.16 -21.58
N LEU A 146 -20.87 16.53 -20.86
CA LEU A 146 -19.59 16.09 -21.42
C LEU A 146 -19.78 15.01 -22.50
N ALA A 147 -20.70 14.07 -22.29
CA ALA A 147 -21.05 13.05 -23.27
C ALA A 147 -21.48 13.65 -24.60
N ARG A 148 -22.38 14.64 -24.55
CA ARG A 148 -22.86 15.36 -25.73
C ARG A 148 -21.77 16.20 -26.40
N ALA A 149 -20.95 16.89 -25.61
CA ALA A 149 -19.88 17.74 -26.11
C ALA A 149 -18.75 16.95 -26.77
N ALA A 150 -18.43 15.76 -26.25
CA ALA A 150 -17.34 14.91 -26.73
C ALA A 150 -17.81 13.82 -27.72
N GLY A 151 -19.11 13.56 -27.81
CA GLY A 151 -19.65 12.45 -28.62
C GLY A 151 -19.29 11.06 -28.05
N VAL A 152 -19.16 10.95 -26.73
CA VAL A 152 -18.79 9.72 -26.02
C VAL A 152 -19.87 9.37 -24.99
N ASN A 153 -19.94 8.09 -24.60
CA ASN A 153 -20.82 7.66 -23.52
C ASN A 153 -20.00 7.38 -22.26
N PHE A 154 -20.52 7.83 -21.13
CA PHE A 154 -19.96 7.55 -19.82
C PHE A 154 -20.79 6.49 -19.11
N VAL A 155 -20.11 5.50 -18.55
CA VAL A 155 -20.72 4.56 -17.60
C VAL A 155 -20.19 4.94 -16.22
N VAL A 156 -21.11 5.40 -15.39
CA VAL A 156 -20.83 5.77 -13.99
C VAL A 156 -21.09 4.54 -13.13
N ASP A 157 -20.10 4.13 -12.33
CA ASP A 157 -20.26 3.02 -11.41
C ASP A 157 -21.37 3.33 -10.38
N LYS A 158 -22.08 2.28 -9.94
CA LYS A 158 -23.16 2.36 -8.94
C LYS A 158 -22.71 2.95 -7.59
N ASP A 159 -21.42 2.84 -7.28
CA ASP A 159 -20.84 3.32 -6.03
C ASP A 159 -20.49 4.82 -6.08
N VAL A 160 -20.60 5.45 -7.24
CA VAL A 160 -20.42 6.89 -7.42
C VAL A 160 -21.70 7.63 -7.04
N ARG A 161 -21.59 8.58 -6.11
CA ARG A 161 -22.70 9.47 -5.74
C ARG A 161 -22.99 10.46 -6.87
N ALA A 162 -23.71 9.98 -7.87
CA ALA A 162 -24.07 10.76 -9.07
C ALA A 162 -25.01 11.94 -8.78
N ASP A 163 -25.64 11.97 -7.61
CA ASP A 163 -26.49 13.04 -7.06
C ASP A 163 -25.71 14.16 -6.38
N GLN A 164 -24.41 13.97 -6.13
CA GLN A 164 -23.56 14.98 -5.52
C GLN A 164 -23.51 16.23 -6.43
N LYS A 165 -23.73 17.40 -5.82
CA LYS A 165 -23.70 18.68 -6.54
C LYS A 165 -22.27 19.20 -6.66
N THR A 166 -21.95 19.72 -7.83
CA THR A 166 -20.66 20.31 -8.14
C THR A 166 -20.81 21.61 -8.94
N THR A 167 -19.82 22.46 -8.84
CA THR A 167 -19.70 23.68 -9.66
C THR A 167 -18.43 23.57 -10.49
N LEU A 168 -18.56 23.71 -11.79
CA LEU A 168 -17.47 23.60 -12.74
C LEU A 168 -17.50 24.78 -13.71
N VAL A 169 -16.40 25.52 -13.78
CA VAL A 169 -16.20 26.59 -14.76
C VAL A 169 -14.88 26.32 -15.49
N MET A 170 -14.98 26.00 -16.76
CA MET A 170 -13.84 25.72 -17.63
C MET A 170 -14.00 26.46 -18.95
N ARG A 171 -12.94 27.04 -19.48
CA ARG A 171 -12.90 27.70 -20.76
C ARG A 171 -11.79 27.14 -21.61
N ASP A 172 -12.11 26.79 -22.86
CA ASP A 172 -11.15 26.31 -23.86
C ASP A 172 -10.30 25.14 -23.36
N ALA A 173 -10.93 24.18 -22.68
CA ALA A 173 -10.27 23.04 -22.07
C ALA A 173 -10.57 21.75 -22.84
N ALA A 174 -9.58 20.86 -22.95
CA ALA A 174 -9.81 19.52 -23.49
C ALA A 174 -10.78 18.72 -22.59
N VAL A 175 -11.68 17.96 -23.18
CA VAL A 175 -12.66 17.15 -22.43
C VAL A 175 -11.99 16.24 -21.42
N GLU A 176 -10.83 15.66 -21.77
CA GLU A 176 -10.02 14.83 -20.87
C GLU A 176 -9.60 15.58 -19.60
N ASP A 177 -9.22 16.84 -19.72
CA ASP A 177 -8.81 17.67 -18.58
C ASP A 177 -10.01 18.02 -17.68
N VAL A 178 -11.18 18.26 -18.29
CA VAL A 178 -12.42 18.47 -17.57
C VAL A 178 -12.81 17.23 -16.77
N ILE A 179 -12.76 16.05 -17.38
CA ILE A 179 -13.05 14.76 -16.73
C ILE A 179 -12.08 14.55 -15.55
N ARG A 180 -10.78 14.76 -15.79
CA ARG A 180 -9.75 14.61 -14.73
C ARG A 180 -10.00 15.54 -13.56
N LEU A 181 -10.36 16.79 -13.82
CA LEU A 181 -10.66 17.76 -12.77
C LEU A 181 -11.91 17.37 -11.98
N VAL A 182 -12.98 16.94 -12.66
CA VAL A 182 -14.22 16.50 -12.02
C VAL A 182 -13.98 15.29 -11.11
N LEU A 183 -13.18 14.33 -11.56
CA LEU A 183 -12.80 13.17 -10.75
C LEU A 183 -11.99 13.58 -9.50
N ALA A 184 -10.99 14.43 -9.69
CA ALA A 184 -10.12 14.89 -8.61
C ALA A 184 -10.87 15.74 -7.55
N THR A 185 -11.76 16.64 -7.99
CA THR A 185 -12.49 17.54 -7.08
C THR A 185 -13.59 16.83 -6.28
N ASN A 186 -14.13 15.74 -6.79
CA ASN A 186 -15.18 14.98 -6.13
C ASN A 186 -14.67 13.73 -5.39
N GLN A 187 -13.36 13.59 -5.21
CA GLN A 187 -12.69 12.46 -4.52
C GLN A 187 -13.11 11.09 -5.07
N LEU A 188 -13.37 11.02 -6.38
CA LEU A 188 -13.73 9.78 -7.04
C LEU A 188 -12.45 9.01 -7.37
N GLU A 189 -12.09 8.07 -6.51
CA GLU A 189 -10.91 7.19 -6.69
C GLU A 189 -11.18 6.06 -7.70
N GLN A 190 -12.40 5.89 -8.16
CA GLN A 190 -12.81 4.78 -9.04
C GLN A 190 -12.73 5.19 -10.51
N PRO A 191 -12.23 4.31 -11.39
CA PRO A 191 -12.15 4.59 -12.81
C PRO A 191 -13.54 4.67 -13.43
N ILE A 192 -13.87 5.80 -14.04
CA ILE A 192 -15.03 5.91 -14.93
C ILE A 192 -14.62 5.29 -16.26
N SER A 193 -15.36 4.28 -16.71
CA SER A 193 -15.14 3.67 -18.02
C SER A 193 -15.78 4.55 -19.10
N VAL A 194 -14.98 4.94 -20.08
CA VAL A 194 -15.44 5.71 -21.25
C VAL A 194 -15.50 4.78 -22.43
N TYR A 195 -16.66 4.68 -23.06
CA TYR A 195 -16.87 3.88 -24.27
C TYR A 195 -17.15 4.78 -25.47
N GLU A 196 -16.38 4.61 -26.53
CA GLU A 196 -16.71 5.17 -27.84
C GLU A 196 -17.79 4.29 -28.51
N VAL A 197 -18.93 4.86 -28.82
CA VAL A 197 -19.92 4.20 -29.66
C VAL A 197 -19.61 4.55 -31.11
N HIS A 198 -19.09 3.59 -31.87
CA HIS A 198 -19.08 3.66 -33.32
C HIS A 198 -20.54 3.46 -33.81
N LEU A 199 -21.21 4.54 -34.13
CA LEU A 199 -22.41 4.47 -34.93
C LEU A 199 -21.97 4.04 -36.33
N GLY A 200 -22.15 2.76 -36.64
CA GLY A 200 -21.94 2.23 -37.99
C GLY A 200 -22.87 2.98 -38.97
N SER A 201 -22.27 3.38 -40.07
CA SER A 201 -22.93 4.00 -41.25
C SER A 201 -23.92 3.03 -41.88
#